data_f63471d62d37c9220145a64c032489b4
#
_entry.id   f63471d62d37c9220145a64c032489b4
#
_cell.length_a   1.000
_cell.length_b   1.000
_cell.length_c   1.000
_cell.angle_alpha   90.00
_cell.angle_beta   90.00
_cell.angle_gamma   90.00
#
_symmetry.space_group_name_H-M   'P 1'
#
loop_
_entity.id
_entity.type
_entity.pdbx_description
1 polymer ?
#
loop_
_entity_poly.entity_id
_entity_poly.type
_entity_poly.pdbx_seq_one_letter_code
_entity_poly.pdbx_strand_id
1 'polypeptide(L)'
;SLHDALPIWVSSKISVEALDDLYAGIRFACEEMEVDLVGGDTKASVTGLAIHVTALGRARKEEVVYRGGAKLHDLICITGNLGAAYMGLQLLEREKRVLRGVKDPEPEFKGNEYLLQRYLKPAARKDIVELLAEEKIVPTSMIDLSDGLASDLLQICKASKCGARIYLDRIPIARQTTAFAEEIHTDPVVAALNGGEDYELLFTVPLALQERVMRMGGVDVIGHITAENTGAYLVTPDGGEIRLKAQGFRDKE
;
A
#
# COMPACT_ATOMS: atom_id res chain seq x y z
N SER A 1 -9.52 19.06 8.14
CA SER A 1 -8.12 19.48 7.99
C SER A 1 -7.20 18.55 8.78
N LEU A 2 -6.19 18.01 8.13
CA LEU A 2 -5.12 17.24 8.75
C LEU A 2 -4.02 18.22 9.18
N HIS A 3 -3.45 17.98 10.36
CA HIS A 3 -2.31 18.75 10.85
C HIS A 3 -1.20 17.76 11.21
N ASP A 4 -0.01 17.96 10.67
CA ASP A 4 1.14 17.08 10.88
C ASP A 4 2.21 17.74 11.75
N ALA A 5 2.80 16.95 12.63
CA ALA A 5 4.00 17.29 13.38
C ALA A 5 5.12 16.33 13.00
N LEU A 6 6.27 16.86 12.59
CA LEU A 6 7.39 16.11 12.00
C LEU A 6 8.69 16.32 12.80
N PRO A 7 8.92 15.60 13.91
CA PRO A 7 10.26 15.50 14.47
C PRO A 7 11.17 14.65 13.57
N ILE A 8 12.35 15.20 13.28
CA ILE A 8 13.37 14.59 12.42
C ILE A 8 14.70 14.49 13.19
N TRP A 9 15.31 13.31 13.17
CA TRP A 9 16.65 13.07 13.67
C TRP A 9 17.63 12.91 12.52
N VAL A 10 18.67 13.71 12.48
CA VAL A 10 19.58 13.82 11.34
C VAL A 10 21.01 13.55 11.75
N SER A 11 21.68 12.62 11.07
CA SER A 11 23.12 12.39 11.22
C SER A 11 23.92 13.51 10.55
N SER A 12 25.09 13.86 11.13
CA SER A 12 26.05 14.79 10.52
C SER A 12 26.59 14.35 9.14
N LYS A 13 26.27 13.14 8.70
CA LYS A 13 26.61 12.64 7.36
C LYS A 13 25.65 13.11 6.26
N ILE A 14 24.51 13.68 6.64
CA ILE A 14 23.50 14.20 5.70
C ILE A 14 23.80 15.68 5.49
N SER A 15 23.91 16.10 4.23
CA SER A 15 24.20 17.50 3.90
C SER A 15 22.96 18.39 4.14
N VAL A 16 23.20 19.69 4.24
CA VAL A 16 22.12 20.68 4.40
C VAL A 16 21.23 20.69 3.16
N GLU A 17 21.83 20.57 1.98
CA GLU A 17 21.12 20.51 0.69
C GLU A 17 20.15 19.32 0.65
N ALA A 18 20.58 18.13 1.11
CA ALA A 18 19.72 16.95 1.18
C ALA A 18 18.56 17.14 2.19
N LEU A 19 18.77 17.93 3.24
CA LEU A 19 17.72 18.32 4.17
C LEU A 19 16.72 19.30 3.54
N ASP A 20 17.23 20.27 2.79
CA ASP A 20 16.38 21.22 2.06
C ASP A 20 15.50 20.51 1.02
N ASP A 21 16.06 19.52 0.31
CA ASP A 21 15.32 18.67 -0.63
C ASP A 21 14.24 17.84 0.10
N LEU A 22 14.56 17.27 1.27
CA LEU A 22 13.60 16.56 2.10
C LEU A 22 12.42 17.47 2.50
N TYR A 23 12.72 18.66 3.01
CA TYR A 23 11.66 19.61 3.38
C TYR A 23 10.87 20.14 2.17
N ALA A 24 11.51 20.26 1.02
CA ALA A 24 10.81 20.59 -0.22
C ALA A 24 9.81 19.49 -0.59
N GLY A 25 10.20 18.22 -0.49
CA GLY A 25 9.31 17.07 -0.68
C GLY A 25 8.14 17.03 0.31
N ILE A 26 8.41 17.30 1.59
CA ILE A 26 7.36 17.38 2.63
C ILE A 26 6.35 18.48 2.30
N ARG A 27 6.81 19.70 1.96
CA ARG A 27 5.92 20.80 1.57
C ARG A 27 5.07 20.45 0.35
N PHE A 28 5.70 19.87 -0.67
CA PHE A 28 5.00 19.43 -1.87
C PHE A 28 3.89 18.41 -1.55
N ALA A 29 4.17 17.40 -0.73
CA ALA A 29 3.18 16.42 -0.31
C ALA A 29 2.05 17.04 0.52
N CYS A 30 2.36 17.98 1.41
CA CYS A 30 1.35 18.72 2.17
C CYS A 30 0.42 19.53 1.26
N GLU A 31 0.96 20.20 0.24
CA GLU A 31 0.18 20.95 -0.75
C GLU A 31 -0.71 20.03 -1.59
N GLU A 32 -0.18 18.90 -2.11
CA GLU A 32 -0.96 17.92 -2.88
C GLU A 32 -2.11 17.33 -2.06
N MET A 33 -1.88 17.04 -0.78
CA MET A 33 -2.87 16.40 0.10
C MET A 33 -3.78 17.40 0.82
N GLU A 34 -3.54 18.72 0.65
CA GLU A 34 -4.28 19.79 1.35
C GLU A 34 -4.21 19.62 2.88
N VAL A 35 -3.02 19.36 3.40
CA VAL A 35 -2.75 19.22 4.83
C VAL A 35 -1.81 20.30 5.31
N ASP A 36 -2.00 20.76 6.55
CA ASP A 36 -1.16 21.78 7.17
C ASP A 36 -0.01 21.13 7.96
N LEU A 37 1.21 21.52 7.68
CA LEU A 37 2.36 21.21 8.54
C LEU A 37 2.35 22.15 9.75
N VAL A 38 1.91 21.66 10.92
CA VAL A 38 1.71 22.49 12.12
C VAL A 38 2.88 22.51 13.07
N GLY A 39 3.87 21.67 12.85
CA GLY A 39 5.05 21.66 13.71
C GLY A 39 6.05 20.59 13.36
N GLY A 40 7.20 20.66 13.98
CA GLY A 40 8.30 19.72 13.81
C GLY A 40 9.47 20.13 14.69
N ASP A 41 10.47 19.28 14.77
CA ASP A 41 11.72 19.54 15.46
C ASP A 41 12.84 18.80 14.75
N THR A 42 14.04 19.38 14.68
CA THR A 42 15.20 18.74 14.07
C THR A 42 16.28 18.54 15.10
N LYS A 43 16.67 17.29 15.32
CA LYS A 43 17.67 16.88 16.32
C LYS A 43 18.82 16.10 15.72
N ALA A 44 19.96 16.11 16.39
CA ALA A 44 21.10 15.30 15.99
C ALA A 44 20.83 13.80 16.22
N SER A 45 21.26 12.98 15.26
CA SER A 45 21.28 11.51 15.34
C SER A 45 22.71 10.99 15.20
N VAL A 46 23.04 9.95 15.92
CA VAL A 46 24.35 9.28 15.80
C VAL A 46 24.38 8.20 14.70
N THR A 47 23.22 7.75 14.24
CA THR A 47 23.13 6.55 13.36
C THR A 47 22.63 6.83 11.94
N GLY A 48 21.81 7.86 11.71
CA GLY A 48 21.22 8.09 10.39
C GLY A 48 20.10 9.11 10.39
N LEU A 49 19.15 8.94 9.47
CA LEU A 49 17.92 9.71 9.36
C LEU A 49 16.77 8.92 9.99
N ALA A 50 16.03 9.56 10.89
CA ALA A 50 14.75 9.05 11.36
C ALA A 50 13.71 10.17 11.27
N ILE A 51 12.55 9.86 10.70
CA ILE A 51 11.44 10.80 10.54
C ILE A 51 10.24 10.21 11.26
N HIS A 52 9.66 10.98 12.19
CA HIS A 52 8.41 10.61 12.84
C HIS A 52 7.30 11.53 12.35
N VAL A 53 6.22 10.95 11.83
CA VAL A 53 5.05 11.70 11.35
C VAL A 53 3.88 11.46 12.29
N THR A 54 3.28 12.53 12.79
CA THR A 54 2.02 12.48 13.54
C THR A 54 0.95 13.22 12.75
N ALA A 55 -0.02 12.48 12.23
CA ALA A 55 -1.16 13.04 11.52
C ALA A 55 -2.35 13.22 12.48
N LEU A 56 -2.94 14.42 12.49
CA LEU A 56 -4.13 14.76 13.27
C LEU A 56 -5.25 15.18 12.33
N GLY A 57 -6.43 14.58 12.48
CA GLY A 57 -7.57 14.88 11.64
C GLY A 57 -8.90 14.85 12.42
N ARG A 58 -9.96 15.30 11.75
CA ARG A 58 -11.33 15.27 12.28
C ARG A 58 -12.24 14.60 11.25
N ALA A 59 -13.06 13.68 11.70
CA ALA A 59 -14.07 13.02 10.89
C ALA A 59 -15.40 12.93 11.66
N ARG A 60 -16.51 12.84 10.95
CA ARG A 60 -17.80 12.49 11.57
C ARG A 60 -17.74 11.03 12.02
N LYS A 61 -18.32 10.74 13.19
CA LYS A 61 -18.25 9.41 13.79
C LYS A 61 -18.80 8.32 12.86
N GLU A 62 -19.81 8.66 12.07
CA GLU A 62 -20.49 7.77 11.13
C GLU A 62 -19.65 7.45 9.89
N GLU A 63 -18.61 8.24 9.61
CA GLU A 63 -17.74 8.12 8.44
C GLU A 63 -16.40 7.46 8.78
N VAL A 64 -16.14 7.26 10.07
CA VAL A 64 -14.90 6.60 10.49
C VAL A 64 -14.97 5.12 10.16
N VAL A 65 -14.02 4.66 9.33
CA VAL A 65 -13.87 3.25 8.98
C VAL A 65 -12.70 2.67 9.74
N TYR A 66 -12.92 1.52 10.37
CA TYR A 66 -11.90 0.81 11.13
C TYR A 66 -11.38 -0.41 10.35
N ARG A 67 -10.25 -0.94 10.79
CA ARG A 67 -9.72 -2.22 10.27
C ARG A 67 -10.67 -3.40 10.54
N GLY A 68 -11.33 -3.40 11.69
CA GLY A 68 -12.36 -4.40 12.05
C GLY A 68 -13.75 -3.92 11.67
N GLY A 69 -14.64 -4.86 11.34
CA GLY A 69 -16.05 -4.57 11.01
C GLY A 69 -16.54 -5.26 9.73
N ALA A 70 -15.66 -5.99 9.03
CA ALA A 70 -16.04 -6.81 7.89
C ALA A 70 -17.07 -7.87 8.30
N LYS A 71 -18.07 -8.09 7.46
CA LYS A 71 -19.19 -9.00 7.70
C LYS A 71 -19.21 -10.14 6.69
N LEU A 72 -19.80 -11.26 7.11
CA LEU A 72 -19.99 -12.40 6.22
C LEU A 72 -20.68 -11.96 4.91
N HIS A 73 -20.14 -12.42 3.78
CA HIS A 73 -20.54 -12.08 2.41
C HIS A 73 -20.21 -10.65 1.95
N ASP A 74 -19.53 -9.83 2.75
CA ASP A 74 -19.02 -8.57 2.23
C ASP A 74 -18.04 -8.83 1.07
N LEU A 75 -18.07 -7.94 0.08
CA LEU A 75 -17.10 -7.93 -1.00
C LEU A 75 -15.77 -7.41 -0.50
N ILE A 76 -14.69 -8.00 -0.97
CA ILE A 76 -13.32 -7.51 -0.75
C ILE A 76 -12.93 -6.68 -1.97
N CYS A 77 -12.66 -5.42 -1.74
CA CYS A 77 -12.34 -4.43 -2.76
C CYS A 77 -10.92 -3.91 -2.57
N ILE A 78 -10.26 -3.59 -3.68
CA ILE A 78 -8.91 -3.05 -3.71
C ILE A 78 -8.82 -1.89 -4.69
N THR A 79 -7.94 -0.94 -4.41
CA THR A 79 -7.63 0.14 -5.34
C THR A 79 -6.35 -0.13 -6.13
N GLY A 80 -6.23 0.47 -7.31
CA GLY A 80 -5.01 0.47 -8.11
C GLY A 80 -4.46 -0.91 -8.48
N ASN A 81 -3.13 -1.02 -8.52
CA ASN A 81 -2.42 -2.23 -8.90
C ASN A 81 -1.38 -2.60 -7.84
N LEU A 82 -1.10 -3.89 -7.68
CA LEU A 82 -0.22 -4.40 -6.63
C LEU A 82 1.11 -4.92 -7.16
N GLY A 83 2.10 -4.96 -6.25
CA GLY A 83 3.43 -5.50 -6.46
C GLY A 83 4.38 -4.57 -7.23
N ALA A 84 3.89 -3.42 -7.71
CA ALA A 84 4.70 -2.49 -8.48
C ALA A 84 5.77 -1.80 -7.63
N ALA A 85 5.46 -1.44 -6.39
CA ALA A 85 6.42 -0.84 -5.47
C ALA A 85 7.57 -1.81 -5.14
N TYR A 86 7.24 -3.07 -4.85
CA TYR A 86 8.25 -4.10 -4.62
C TYR A 86 9.15 -4.31 -5.85
N MET A 87 8.59 -4.33 -7.06
CA MET A 87 9.38 -4.42 -8.29
C MET A 87 10.26 -3.19 -8.51
N GLY A 88 9.81 -2.00 -8.13
CA GLY A 88 10.62 -0.77 -8.12
C GLY A 88 11.83 -0.88 -7.18
N LEU A 89 11.64 -1.44 -5.99
CA LEU A 89 12.75 -1.75 -5.07
C LEU A 89 13.73 -2.76 -5.69
N GLN A 90 13.24 -3.85 -6.29
CA GLN A 90 14.09 -4.86 -6.93
C GLN A 90 14.90 -4.26 -8.08
N LEU A 91 14.31 -3.36 -8.86
CA LEU A 91 15.01 -2.62 -9.91
C LEU A 91 16.17 -1.78 -9.33
N LEU A 92 15.92 -0.99 -8.30
CA LEU A 92 16.96 -0.19 -7.64
C LEU A 92 18.07 -1.03 -7.03
N GLU A 93 17.73 -2.15 -6.38
CA GLU A 93 18.72 -3.07 -5.81
C GLU A 93 19.52 -3.81 -6.89
N ARG A 94 18.93 -4.09 -8.05
CA ARG A 94 19.63 -4.63 -9.22
C ARG A 94 20.66 -3.64 -9.72
N GLU A 95 20.26 -2.40 -10.00
CA GLU A 95 21.15 -1.35 -10.51
C GLU A 95 22.29 -1.06 -9.51
N LYS A 96 22.00 -0.94 -8.23
CA LYS A 96 23.00 -0.79 -7.18
C LYS A 96 24.04 -1.92 -7.17
N ARG A 97 23.59 -3.14 -7.46
CA ARG A 97 24.47 -4.33 -7.50
C ARG A 97 25.36 -4.31 -8.76
N VAL A 98 24.78 -4.03 -9.92
CA VAL A 98 25.47 -3.97 -11.21
C VAL A 98 26.50 -2.84 -11.24
N LEU A 99 26.14 -1.68 -10.69
CA LEU A 99 26.99 -0.48 -10.73
C LEU A 99 27.99 -0.40 -9.56
N ARG A 100 28.03 -1.41 -8.71
CA ARG A 100 28.94 -1.43 -7.56
C ARG A 100 30.41 -1.42 -8.01
N GLY A 101 31.13 -0.34 -7.67
CA GLY A 101 32.53 -0.16 -8.02
C GLY A 101 32.78 0.38 -9.43
N VAL A 102 31.72 0.70 -10.18
CA VAL A 102 31.81 1.41 -11.46
C VAL A 102 32.11 2.88 -11.18
N LYS A 103 33.05 3.46 -11.94
CA LYS A 103 33.36 4.89 -11.90
C LYS A 103 32.32 5.63 -12.73
N ASP A 104 31.69 6.66 -12.16
CA ASP A 104 30.62 7.45 -12.78
C ASP A 104 29.43 6.56 -13.23
N PRO A 105 28.71 5.91 -12.28
CA PRO A 105 27.66 4.97 -12.62
C PRO A 105 26.43 5.68 -13.19
N GLU A 106 25.95 5.21 -14.36
CA GLU A 106 24.68 5.64 -14.95
C GLU A 106 23.68 4.49 -14.85
N PRO A 107 22.71 4.54 -13.92
CA PRO A 107 21.68 3.51 -13.80
C PRO A 107 20.71 3.55 -14.99
N GLU A 108 20.30 2.39 -15.48
CA GLU A 108 19.35 2.29 -16.59
C GLU A 108 17.93 2.04 -16.07
N PHE A 109 17.10 3.09 -16.11
CA PHE A 109 15.72 3.04 -15.67
C PHE A 109 14.69 3.15 -16.80
N LYS A 110 15.14 3.34 -18.03
CA LYS A 110 14.28 3.58 -19.19
C LYS A 110 13.28 2.44 -19.38
N GLY A 111 11.99 2.82 -19.46
CA GLY A 111 10.88 1.87 -19.61
C GLY A 111 10.34 1.32 -18.28
N ASN A 112 10.99 1.65 -17.15
CA ASN A 112 10.59 1.21 -15.81
C ASN A 112 10.15 2.39 -14.90
N GLU A 113 9.85 3.55 -15.49
CA GLU A 113 9.48 4.77 -14.75
C GLU A 113 8.27 4.54 -13.85
N TYR A 114 7.31 3.73 -14.30
CA TYR A 114 6.13 3.36 -13.51
C TYR A 114 6.51 2.64 -12.21
N LEU A 115 7.41 1.66 -12.27
CA LEU A 115 7.84 0.90 -11.09
C LEU A 115 8.58 1.79 -10.08
N LEU A 116 9.46 2.67 -10.59
CA LEU A 116 10.17 3.64 -9.76
C LEU A 116 9.22 4.63 -9.10
N GLN A 117 8.25 5.15 -9.86
CA GLN A 117 7.25 6.07 -9.31
C GLN A 117 6.46 5.41 -8.20
N ARG A 118 6.02 4.15 -8.38
CA ARG A 118 5.26 3.41 -7.38
C ARG A 118 6.03 3.19 -6.08
N TYR A 119 7.34 2.99 -6.15
CA TYR A 119 8.19 2.80 -4.97
C TYR A 119 8.65 4.11 -4.34
N LEU A 120 9.14 5.07 -5.16
CA LEU A 120 9.77 6.30 -4.65
C LEU A 120 8.77 7.42 -4.34
N LYS A 121 7.59 7.39 -4.97
CA LYS A 121 6.55 8.41 -4.79
C LYS A 121 5.17 7.74 -4.71
N PRO A 122 4.90 6.91 -3.68
CA PRO A 122 3.57 6.37 -3.47
C PRO A 122 2.58 7.51 -3.21
N ALA A 123 1.37 7.39 -3.78
CA ALA A 123 0.31 8.39 -3.61
C ALA A 123 -0.76 7.87 -2.64
N ALA A 124 -1.11 8.65 -1.63
CA ALA A 124 -2.26 8.35 -0.80
C ALA A 124 -3.56 8.43 -1.64
N ARG A 125 -4.47 7.48 -1.45
CA ARG A 125 -5.70 7.33 -2.24
C ARG A 125 -6.84 8.21 -1.73
N LYS A 126 -6.54 9.53 -1.60
CA LYS A 126 -7.53 10.57 -1.26
C LYS A 126 -8.67 10.58 -2.28
N ASP A 127 -8.36 10.41 -3.57
CA ASP A 127 -9.29 10.29 -4.68
C ASP A 127 -10.40 9.25 -4.44
N ILE A 128 -10.02 8.07 -3.95
CA ILE A 128 -10.98 6.99 -3.66
C ILE A 128 -11.80 7.27 -2.40
N VAL A 129 -11.18 7.89 -1.37
CA VAL A 129 -11.91 8.29 -0.16
C VAL A 129 -12.98 9.33 -0.50
N GLU A 130 -12.67 10.30 -1.36
CA GLU A 130 -13.61 11.30 -1.85
C GLU A 130 -14.72 10.67 -2.70
N LEU A 131 -14.37 9.76 -3.62
CA LEU A 131 -15.32 9.03 -4.44
C LEU A 131 -16.28 8.16 -3.61
N LEU A 132 -15.80 7.49 -2.57
CA LEU A 132 -16.64 6.74 -1.63
C LEU A 132 -17.62 7.65 -0.90
N ALA A 133 -17.17 8.84 -0.50
CA ALA A 133 -18.02 9.83 0.16
C ALA A 133 -19.10 10.39 -0.79
N GLU A 134 -18.76 10.73 -2.03
CA GLU A 134 -19.70 11.16 -3.08
C GLU A 134 -20.76 10.09 -3.36
N GLU A 135 -20.32 8.83 -3.47
CA GLU A 135 -21.19 7.68 -3.63
C GLU A 135 -21.94 7.31 -2.35
N LYS A 136 -21.72 8.00 -1.24
CA LYS A 136 -22.31 7.68 0.08
C LYS A 136 -22.12 6.19 0.45
N ILE A 137 -20.93 5.66 0.18
CA ILE A 137 -20.51 4.32 0.55
C ILE A 137 -19.57 4.43 1.75
N VAL A 138 -19.96 3.86 2.88
CA VAL A 138 -19.09 3.70 4.03
C VAL A 138 -18.66 2.23 4.08
N PRO A 139 -17.38 1.92 3.85
CA PRO A 139 -16.87 0.56 3.96
C PRO A 139 -17.09 -0.03 5.35
N THR A 140 -17.27 -1.34 5.43
CA THR A 140 -17.43 -2.05 6.70
C THR A 140 -16.09 -2.25 7.41
N SER A 141 -14.99 -2.34 6.64
CA SER A 141 -13.61 -2.33 7.14
C SER A 141 -12.67 -1.74 6.10
N MET A 142 -11.50 -1.22 6.53
CA MET A 142 -10.48 -0.68 5.61
C MET A 142 -9.10 -0.74 6.25
N ILE A 143 -8.09 -0.95 5.42
CA ILE A 143 -6.66 -0.88 5.74
C ILE A 143 -5.90 -0.41 4.49
N ASP A 144 -4.75 0.22 4.66
CA ASP A 144 -3.78 0.43 3.59
C ASP A 144 -2.96 -0.84 3.32
N LEU A 145 -2.43 -0.97 2.11
CA LEU A 145 -1.58 -2.08 1.70
C LEU A 145 -0.10 -1.70 1.84
N SER A 146 0.43 -1.89 3.04
CA SER A 146 1.81 -1.60 3.39
C SER A 146 2.68 -2.86 3.52
N ASP A 147 2.12 -3.95 4.02
CA ASP A 147 2.83 -5.22 4.23
C ASP A 147 2.59 -6.26 3.11
N GLY A 148 1.68 -5.94 2.19
CA GLY A 148 1.24 -6.79 1.09
C GLY A 148 -0.14 -7.39 1.31
N LEU A 149 -0.83 -7.70 0.21
CA LEU A 149 -2.23 -8.11 0.20
C LEU A 149 -2.53 -9.27 1.17
N ALA A 150 -1.67 -10.28 1.23
CA ALA A 150 -1.89 -11.42 2.10
C ALA A 150 -1.84 -11.05 3.59
N SER A 151 -0.85 -10.25 3.99
CA SER A 151 -0.67 -9.79 5.36
C SER A 151 -1.82 -8.88 5.80
N ASP A 152 -2.12 -7.87 5.00
CA ASP A 152 -3.09 -6.83 5.35
C ASP A 152 -4.54 -7.37 5.34
N LEU A 153 -4.86 -8.30 4.42
CA LEU A 153 -6.13 -9.02 4.46
C LEU A 153 -6.28 -9.87 5.74
N LEU A 154 -5.21 -10.55 6.14
CA LEU A 154 -5.21 -11.33 7.39
C LEU A 154 -5.41 -10.43 8.62
N GLN A 155 -4.94 -9.17 8.61
CA GLN A 155 -5.22 -8.20 9.67
C GLN A 155 -6.71 -7.81 9.71
N ILE A 156 -7.36 -7.61 8.56
CA ILE A 156 -8.82 -7.41 8.49
C ILE A 156 -9.54 -8.65 9.05
N CYS A 157 -9.15 -9.84 8.61
CA CYS A 157 -9.76 -11.09 9.08
C CYS A 157 -9.66 -11.25 10.61
N LYS A 158 -8.47 -11.00 11.16
CA LYS A 158 -8.21 -11.05 12.61
C LYS A 158 -9.06 -10.04 13.38
N ALA A 159 -9.09 -8.78 12.91
CA ALA A 159 -9.83 -7.70 13.58
C ALA A 159 -11.35 -7.87 13.48
N SER A 160 -11.83 -8.53 12.41
CA SER A 160 -13.27 -8.75 12.15
C SER A 160 -13.77 -10.13 12.59
N LYS A 161 -12.87 -11.03 13.02
CA LYS A 161 -13.19 -12.44 13.34
C LYS A 161 -13.89 -13.14 12.18
N CYS A 162 -13.26 -13.10 11.00
CA CYS A 162 -13.81 -13.69 9.77
C CYS A 162 -12.72 -14.40 8.97
N GLY A 163 -13.13 -15.13 7.94
CA GLY A 163 -12.27 -15.67 6.90
C GLY A 163 -12.42 -14.86 5.60
N ALA A 164 -11.64 -15.23 4.59
CA ALA A 164 -11.68 -14.55 3.29
C ALA A 164 -11.39 -15.53 2.14
N ARG A 165 -11.97 -15.26 0.97
CA ARG A 165 -11.55 -15.85 -0.30
C ARG A 165 -11.26 -14.73 -1.29
N ILE A 166 -10.05 -14.70 -1.83
CA ILE A 166 -9.65 -13.82 -2.93
C ILE A 166 -9.33 -14.66 -4.15
N TYR A 167 -9.63 -14.12 -5.34
CA TYR A 167 -9.47 -14.83 -6.60
C TYR A 167 -8.21 -14.36 -7.32
N LEU A 168 -7.34 -15.29 -7.69
CA LEU A 168 -6.05 -15.02 -8.31
C LEU A 168 -6.19 -14.18 -9.60
N ASP A 169 -7.15 -14.53 -10.44
CA ASP A 169 -7.44 -13.87 -11.72
C ASP A 169 -8.07 -12.48 -11.60
N ARG A 170 -8.40 -12.06 -10.36
CA ARG A 170 -8.96 -10.73 -10.07
C ARG A 170 -8.00 -9.79 -9.36
N ILE A 171 -6.80 -10.27 -9.01
CA ILE A 171 -5.79 -9.41 -8.39
C ILE A 171 -5.23 -8.48 -9.47
N PRO A 172 -5.37 -7.14 -9.33
CA PRO A 172 -4.89 -6.21 -10.34
C PRO A 172 -3.36 -6.09 -10.27
N ILE A 173 -2.69 -6.55 -11.32
CA ILE A 173 -1.24 -6.43 -11.50
C ILE A 173 -0.98 -5.70 -12.81
N ALA A 174 -0.21 -4.60 -12.74
CA ALA A 174 0.10 -3.82 -13.93
C ALA A 174 0.99 -4.61 -14.90
N ARG A 175 0.81 -4.37 -16.20
CA ARG A 175 1.62 -5.01 -17.24
C ARG A 175 3.12 -4.76 -17.05
N GLN A 176 3.50 -3.56 -16.61
CA GLN A 176 4.89 -3.21 -16.32
C GLN A 176 5.47 -4.05 -15.18
N THR A 177 4.66 -4.32 -14.14
CA THR A 177 5.03 -5.18 -13.02
C THR A 177 5.26 -6.61 -13.49
N THR A 178 4.36 -7.15 -14.31
CA THR A 178 4.50 -8.50 -14.88
C THR A 178 5.73 -8.60 -15.77
N ALA A 179 5.94 -7.64 -16.68
CA ALA A 179 7.07 -7.66 -17.60
C ALA A 179 8.43 -7.63 -16.87
N PHE A 180 8.56 -6.78 -15.85
CA PHE A 180 9.80 -6.72 -15.06
C PHE A 180 9.97 -7.97 -14.17
N ALA A 181 8.88 -8.51 -13.61
CA ALA A 181 8.94 -9.76 -12.85
C ALA A 181 9.45 -10.93 -13.72
N GLU A 182 8.99 -11.05 -14.97
CA GLU A 182 9.48 -12.02 -15.95
C GLU A 182 10.97 -11.82 -16.24
N GLU A 183 11.41 -10.56 -16.44
CA GLU A 183 12.82 -10.22 -16.69
C GLU A 183 13.75 -10.70 -15.57
N ILE A 184 13.32 -10.55 -14.31
CA ILE A 184 14.11 -10.97 -13.13
C ILE A 184 13.78 -12.39 -12.64
N HIS A 185 13.01 -13.15 -13.41
CA HIS A 185 12.57 -14.52 -13.08
C HIS A 185 11.85 -14.64 -11.74
N THR A 186 10.97 -13.70 -11.44
CA THR A 186 10.14 -13.66 -10.23
C THR A 186 8.66 -13.75 -10.60
N ASP A 187 7.85 -14.33 -9.72
CA ASP A 187 6.40 -14.39 -9.92
C ASP A 187 5.74 -13.05 -9.50
N PRO A 188 5.05 -12.35 -10.42
CA PRO A 188 4.37 -11.10 -10.11
C PRO A 188 3.25 -11.26 -9.07
N VAL A 189 2.64 -12.44 -8.97
CA VAL A 189 1.62 -12.73 -7.96
C VAL A 189 2.22 -12.76 -6.56
N VAL A 190 3.43 -13.31 -6.41
CA VAL A 190 4.16 -13.30 -5.13
C VAL A 190 4.49 -11.87 -4.73
N ALA A 191 4.86 -11.00 -5.67
CA ALA A 191 5.09 -9.59 -5.41
C ALA A 191 3.81 -8.87 -4.95
N ALA A 192 2.67 -9.11 -5.61
CA ALA A 192 1.39 -8.54 -5.24
C ALA A 192 0.89 -9.00 -3.86
N LEU A 193 1.10 -10.27 -3.52
CA LEU A 193 0.65 -10.83 -2.24
C LEU A 193 1.54 -10.44 -1.06
N ASN A 194 2.87 -10.32 -1.28
CA ASN A 194 3.84 -10.23 -0.19
C ASN A 194 4.87 -9.10 -0.33
N GLY A 195 4.83 -8.33 -1.41
CA GLY A 195 5.83 -7.28 -1.68
C GLY A 195 5.70 -6.06 -0.78
N GLY A 196 4.46 -5.66 -0.51
CA GLY A 196 4.15 -4.46 0.26
C GLY A 196 4.52 -3.14 -0.42
N GLU A 197 4.43 -2.05 0.36
CA GLU A 197 4.78 -0.67 -0.05
C GLU A 197 3.92 -0.11 -1.21
N ASP A 198 2.79 -0.75 -1.53
CA ASP A 198 1.90 -0.27 -2.60
C ASP A 198 1.03 0.91 -2.17
N TYR A 199 0.71 1.04 -0.87
CA TYR A 199 -0.12 2.09 -0.26
C TYR A 199 -1.47 2.29 -0.95
N GLU A 200 -2.00 1.22 -1.53
CA GLU A 200 -3.37 1.15 -2.01
C GLU A 200 -4.34 0.87 -0.86
N LEU A 201 -5.64 1.02 -1.08
CA LEU A 201 -6.65 0.71 -0.07
C LEU A 201 -7.23 -0.69 -0.30
N LEU A 202 -7.28 -1.47 0.77
CA LEU A 202 -8.03 -2.72 0.87
C LEU A 202 -9.22 -2.48 1.79
N PHE A 203 -10.44 -2.71 1.29
CA PHE A 203 -11.65 -2.45 2.07
C PHE A 203 -12.77 -3.45 1.75
N THR A 204 -13.76 -3.50 2.64
CA THR A 204 -14.92 -4.38 2.46
C THR A 204 -16.21 -3.57 2.41
N VAL A 205 -17.15 -4.03 1.59
CA VAL A 205 -18.49 -3.44 1.45
C VAL A 205 -19.56 -4.52 1.39
N PRO A 206 -20.80 -4.24 1.84
CA PRO A 206 -21.92 -5.17 1.71
C PRO A 206 -22.15 -5.59 0.24
N LEU A 207 -22.47 -6.87 0.02
CA LEU A 207 -22.77 -7.43 -1.30
C LEU A 207 -23.83 -6.61 -2.07
N ALA A 208 -24.80 -6.02 -1.37
CA ALA A 208 -25.83 -5.17 -1.97
C ALA A 208 -25.27 -3.93 -2.70
N LEU A 209 -24.02 -3.53 -2.45
CA LEU A 209 -23.35 -2.42 -3.11
C LEU A 209 -22.52 -2.83 -4.33
N GLN A 210 -22.53 -4.10 -4.72
CA GLN A 210 -21.70 -4.66 -5.80
C GLN A 210 -21.77 -3.83 -7.09
N GLU A 211 -22.97 -3.58 -7.61
CA GLU A 211 -23.12 -2.85 -8.87
C GLU A 211 -22.61 -1.39 -8.79
N ARG A 212 -22.70 -0.79 -7.63
CA ARG A 212 -22.20 0.59 -7.42
C ARG A 212 -20.69 0.60 -7.39
N VAL A 213 -20.08 -0.30 -6.63
CA VAL A 213 -18.62 -0.41 -6.52
C VAL A 213 -17.99 -0.81 -7.85
N MET A 214 -18.60 -1.73 -8.60
CA MET A 214 -18.09 -2.13 -9.93
C MET A 214 -18.15 -1.01 -10.99
N ARG A 215 -18.95 0.03 -10.76
CA ARG A 215 -19.00 1.22 -11.62
C ARG A 215 -17.98 2.30 -11.20
N MET A 216 -17.41 2.18 -10.02
CA MET A 216 -16.37 3.10 -9.55
C MET A 216 -15.06 2.85 -10.29
N GLY A 217 -14.49 3.89 -10.87
CA GLY A 217 -13.15 3.79 -11.47
C GLY A 217 -12.07 3.55 -10.42
N GLY A 218 -11.09 2.73 -10.74
CA GLY A 218 -9.94 2.49 -9.87
C GLY A 218 -10.18 1.60 -8.65
N VAL A 219 -11.29 0.86 -8.64
CA VAL A 219 -11.65 -0.12 -7.60
C VAL A 219 -11.98 -1.47 -8.24
N ASP A 220 -11.32 -2.52 -7.79
CA ASP A 220 -11.56 -3.89 -8.22
C ASP A 220 -12.13 -4.74 -7.07
N VAL A 221 -13.12 -5.60 -7.41
CA VAL A 221 -13.64 -6.60 -6.47
C VAL A 221 -12.86 -7.90 -6.66
N ILE A 222 -12.02 -8.21 -5.67
CA ILE A 222 -11.09 -9.36 -5.75
C ILE A 222 -11.57 -10.60 -5.00
N GLY A 223 -12.62 -10.50 -4.18
CA GLY A 223 -13.06 -11.62 -3.35
C GLY A 223 -14.24 -11.30 -2.46
N HIS A 224 -14.41 -12.12 -1.43
CA HIS A 224 -15.47 -11.94 -0.44
C HIS A 224 -15.07 -12.48 0.94
N ILE A 225 -15.73 -11.96 1.96
CA ILE A 225 -15.58 -12.38 3.36
C ILE A 225 -16.35 -13.67 3.62
N THR A 226 -15.71 -14.60 4.32
CA THR A 226 -16.27 -15.89 4.73
C THR A 226 -16.35 -16.02 6.25
N ALA A 227 -16.91 -17.12 6.74
CA ALA A 227 -16.92 -17.40 8.16
C ALA A 227 -15.49 -17.62 8.72
N GLU A 228 -15.26 -17.27 9.99
CA GLU A 228 -13.94 -17.35 10.64
C GLU A 228 -13.30 -18.75 10.53
N ASN A 229 -14.10 -19.80 10.76
CA ASN A 229 -13.63 -21.17 10.72
C ASN A 229 -13.21 -21.66 9.31
N THR A 230 -13.54 -20.91 8.28
CA THR A 230 -13.12 -21.21 6.90
C THR A 230 -11.66 -20.86 6.69
N GLY A 231 -11.14 -19.84 7.40
CA GLY A 231 -9.78 -19.29 7.15
C GLY A 231 -9.71 -18.36 5.95
N ALA A 232 -8.50 -17.98 5.56
CA ALA A 232 -8.27 -17.08 4.43
C ALA A 232 -7.48 -17.79 3.32
N TYR A 233 -8.01 -17.74 2.09
CA TYR A 233 -7.49 -18.47 0.95
C TYR A 233 -7.42 -17.63 -0.33
N LEU A 234 -6.38 -17.91 -1.13
CA LEU A 234 -6.30 -17.56 -2.54
C LEU A 234 -6.93 -18.70 -3.35
N VAL A 235 -7.90 -18.39 -4.18
CA VAL A 235 -8.57 -19.34 -5.07
C VAL A 235 -7.96 -19.20 -6.47
N THR A 236 -7.46 -20.30 -7.02
CA THR A 236 -6.90 -20.36 -8.37
C THR A 236 -7.99 -20.59 -9.42
N PRO A 237 -7.78 -20.28 -10.72
CA PRO A 237 -8.79 -20.43 -11.78
C PRO A 237 -9.28 -21.87 -11.97
N ASP A 238 -8.49 -22.87 -11.62
CA ASP A 238 -8.84 -24.30 -11.62
C ASP A 238 -9.62 -24.74 -10.37
N GLY A 239 -9.89 -23.79 -9.45
CA GLY A 239 -10.63 -24.05 -8.22
C GLY A 239 -9.79 -24.54 -7.05
N GLY A 240 -8.47 -24.55 -7.20
CA GLY A 240 -7.53 -24.83 -6.09
C GLY A 240 -7.59 -23.76 -5.01
N GLU A 241 -7.37 -24.13 -3.76
CA GLU A 241 -7.33 -23.21 -2.63
C GLU A 241 -5.93 -23.22 -1.97
N ILE A 242 -5.27 -22.08 -1.94
CA ILE A 242 -3.97 -21.87 -1.30
C ILE A 242 -4.19 -21.02 -0.07
N ARG A 243 -3.85 -21.55 1.12
CA ARG A 243 -4.00 -20.79 2.37
C ARG A 243 -3.08 -19.58 2.37
N LEU A 244 -3.63 -18.40 2.61
CA LEU A 244 -2.85 -17.17 2.76
C LEU A 244 -1.98 -17.25 4.01
N LYS A 245 -0.76 -16.77 3.89
CA LYS A 245 0.22 -16.66 4.97
C LYS A 245 0.86 -15.28 4.90
N ALA A 246 0.89 -14.58 6.02
CA ALA A 246 1.69 -13.36 6.13
C ALA A 246 3.18 -13.73 6.06
N GLN A 247 3.92 -13.11 5.14
CA GLN A 247 5.38 -13.25 5.07
C GLN A 247 6.09 -12.02 5.64
N GLY A 248 5.34 -10.96 6.00
CA GLY A 248 5.84 -9.75 6.65
C GLY A 248 6.29 -9.99 8.09
N PHE A 249 6.43 -8.93 8.85
CA PHE A 249 6.87 -8.93 10.25
C PHE A 249 6.14 -10.02 11.05
N ARG A 250 6.86 -11.08 11.41
CA ARG A 250 6.32 -12.09 12.33
C ARG A 250 6.39 -11.50 13.72
N ASP A 251 5.24 -11.23 14.35
CA ASP A 251 5.19 -11.21 15.79
C ASP A 251 5.77 -12.53 16.27
N LYS A 252 6.87 -12.47 16.98
CA LYS A 252 7.41 -13.66 17.66
C LYS A 252 6.36 -14.00 18.72
N GLU A 253 5.67 -15.12 18.53
CA GLU A 253 4.91 -15.79 19.59
C GLU A 253 5.81 -16.09 20.79
#